data_8434749f24b3c719dac845179770ab20
#
_entry.id   8434749f24b3c719dac845179770ab20
#
_cell.length_a   1.000
_cell.length_b   1.000
_cell.length_c   1.000
_cell.angle_alpha   90.00
_cell.angle_beta   90.00
_cell.angle_gamma   90.00
#
_symmetry.space_group_name_H-M   'P 1'
#
loop_
_entity.id
_entity.type
_entity.pdbx_description
1 polymer ?
#
loop_
_entity_poly.entity_id
_entity_poly.type
_entity_poly.pdbx_seq_one_letter_code
_entity_poly.pdbx_strand_id
1 'polypeptide(L)'
;LANWLWRCDLKTWGRIISHTGRFFTGIEIHPGAKIGRRFFIDHGMGVVIGETTEIGDDCLIYQGVVLGGVSHEKIKRHPTLGNGVVVGAGAILLGPINVGDGARVGAGSVVVGDVPADSTVVGVPGRVIRDLTPKKVSGVELDHNKLPDPVIEVLHRLEKRIEELEAAHIKKHGCI
;
A
#
# COMPACT_ATOMS: atom_id res chain seq x y z
N LEU A 1 5.35 20.06 -14.81
CA LEU A 1 5.52 20.33 -16.26
C LEU A 1 5.00 19.13 -17.06
N ALA A 2 5.46 17.90 -16.85
CA ALA A 2 5.04 16.71 -17.63
C ALA A 2 3.50 16.50 -17.63
N ASN A 3 2.87 16.60 -16.46
CA ASN A 3 1.41 16.49 -16.33
C ASN A 3 0.67 17.62 -17.06
N TRP A 4 1.17 18.85 -17.00
CA TRP A 4 0.58 19.97 -17.73
C TRP A 4 0.61 19.72 -19.23
N LEU A 5 1.76 19.31 -19.80
CA LEU A 5 1.87 18.95 -21.23
C LEU A 5 0.92 17.82 -21.62
N TRP A 6 0.80 16.80 -20.76
CA TRP A 6 -0.13 15.68 -20.96
C TRP A 6 -1.59 16.16 -21.07
N ARG A 7 -1.98 17.10 -20.20
CA ARG A 7 -3.33 17.70 -20.21
C ARG A 7 -3.58 18.61 -21.42
N CYS A 8 -2.54 19.20 -21.99
CA CYS A 8 -2.60 19.96 -23.24
C CYS A 8 -2.52 19.08 -24.49
N ASP A 9 -2.70 17.77 -24.35
CA ASP A 9 -2.61 16.75 -25.42
C ASP A 9 -1.22 16.64 -26.08
N LEU A 10 -0.19 17.26 -25.51
CA LEU A 10 1.20 17.15 -25.92
C LEU A 10 1.87 15.91 -25.29
N LYS A 11 1.24 14.74 -25.52
CA LYS A 11 1.57 13.48 -24.81
C LYS A 11 3.02 13.04 -24.99
N THR A 12 3.55 13.14 -26.18
CA THR A 12 4.95 12.78 -26.48
C THR A 12 5.92 13.60 -25.63
N TRP A 13 5.73 14.92 -25.55
CA TRP A 13 6.57 15.78 -24.75
C TRP A 13 6.40 15.52 -23.24
N GLY A 14 5.17 15.27 -22.78
CA GLY A 14 4.91 14.85 -21.41
C GLY A 14 5.68 13.58 -21.05
N ARG A 15 5.72 12.59 -21.96
CA ARG A 15 6.48 11.33 -21.75
C ARG A 15 7.99 11.57 -21.77
N ILE A 16 8.51 12.38 -22.67
CA ILE A 16 9.94 12.70 -22.73
C ILE A 16 10.40 13.32 -21.40
N ILE A 17 9.67 14.30 -20.89
CA ILE A 17 10.01 14.95 -19.61
C ILE A 17 9.90 13.95 -18.44
N SER A 18 8.87 13.11 -18.41
CA SER A 18 8.72 12.07 -17.40
C SER A 18 9.88 11.09 -17.41
N HIS A 19 10.31 10.63 -18.59
CA HIS A 19 11.46 9.73 -18.74
C HIS A 19 12.79 10.40 -18.37
N THR A 20 12.96 11.67 -18.69
CA THR A 20 14.11 12.44 -18.25
C THR A 20 14.18 12.52 -16.72
N GLY A 21 13.03 12.80 -16.06
CA GLY A 21 12.93 12.76 -14.60
C GLY A 21 13.32 11.39 -14.04
N ARG A 22 12.79 10.31 -14.61
CA ARG A 22 13.14 8.94 -14.22
C ARG A 22 14.63 8.66 -14.35
N PHE A 23 15.25 9.09 -15.43
CA PHE A 23 16.68 8.89 -15.67
C PHE A 23 17.55 9.48 -14.54
N PHE A 24 17.22 10.69 -14.07
CA PHE A 24 17.99 11.37 -13.03
C PHE A 24 17.63 10.94 -11.60
N THR A 25 16.39 10.46 -11.35
CA THR A 25 15.89 10.21 -9.99
C THR A 25 15.65 8.73 -9.70
N GLY A 26 15.53 7.89 -10.72
CA GLY A 26 15.08 6.50 -10.57
C GLY A 26 13.59 6.37 -10.22
N ILE A 27 12.82 7.47 -10.29
CA ILE A 27 11.38 7.52 -9.99
C ILE A 27 10.59 7.66 -11.27
N GLU A 28 9.71 6.69 -11.56
CA GLU A 28 8.81 6.78 -12.70
C GLU A 28 7.42 7.28 -12.27
N ILE A 29 7.05 8.47 -12.74
CA ILE A 29 5.70 9.00 -12.59
C ILE A 29 5.11 9.22 -13.97
N HIS A 30 4.04 8.48 -14.30
CA HIS A 30 3.35 8.70 -15.57
C HIS A 30 2.69 10.09 -15.57
N PRO A 31 2.84 10.89 -16.63
CA PRO A 31 2.31 12.25 -16.65
C PRO A 31 0.78 12.34 -16.58
N GLY A 32 0.07 11.23 -16.79
CA GLY A 32 -1.38 11.14 -16.60
C GLY A 32 -1.83 10.99 -15.16
N ALA A 33 -0.93 10.62 -14.24
CA ALA A 33 -1.26 10.44 -12.82
C ALA A 33 -1.76 11.76 -12.19
N LYS A 34 -2.73 11.62 -11.28
CA LYS A 34 -3.26 12.75 -10.49
C LYS A 34 -2.68 12.63 -9.08
N ILE A 35 -2.00 13.66 -8.63
CA ILE A 35 -1.30 13.69 -7.33
C ILE A 35 -1.78 14.90 -6.55
N GLY A 36 -2.23 14.66 -5.32
CA GLY A 36 -2.67 15.68 -4.37
C GLY A 36 -1.51 16.50 -3.80
N ARG A 37 -1.82 17.28 -2.78
CA ARG A 37 -0.85 18.17 -2.12
C ARG A 37 -0.06 17.43 -1.04
N ARG A 38 1.15 17.93 -0.76
CA ARG A 38 2.04 17.41 0.30
C ARG A 38 2.31 15.91 0.16
N PHE A 39 2.27 15.41 -1.08
CA PHE A 39 2.73 14.07 -1.41
C PHE A 39 4.24 14.00 -1.26
N PHE A 40 4.72 13.03 -0.51
CA PHE A 40 6.14 12.85 -0.24
C PHE A 40 6.61 11.46 -0.69
N ILE A 41 7.75 11.41 -1.35
CA ILE A 41 8.43 10.17 -1.74
C ILE A 41 9.75 10.12 -0.99
N ASP A 42 9.89 9.15 -0.08
CA ASP A 42 11.11 8.96 0.67
C ASP A 42 11.98 7.88 0.02
N HIS A 43 13.29 8.16 -0.13
CA HIS A 43 14.27 7.26 -0.78
C HIS A 43 13.93 6.82 -2.21
N GLY A 44 13.05 7.40 -2.89
CA GLY A 44 12.35 7.23 -4.16
C GLY A 44 12.82 6.23 -5.22
N MET A 45 14.02 5.65 -5.14
CA MET A 45 14.54 4.75 -6.17
C MET A 45 13.61 3.57 -6.43
N GLY A 46 13.27 3.33 -7.71
CA GLY A 46 12.41 2.22 -8.13
C GLY A 46 10.92 2.44 -7.93
N VAL A 47 10.48 3.63 -7.50
CA VAL A 47 9.06 3.97 -7.45
C VAL A 47 8.47 4.03 -8.85
N VAL A 48 7.29 3.41 -9.03
CA VAL A 48 6.52 3.46 -10.28
C VAL A 48 5.08 3.87 -10.00
N ILE A 49 4.66 5.00 -10.57
CA ILE A 49 3.29 5.51 -10.48
C ILE A 49 2.66 5.49 -11.88
N GLY A 50 1.67 4.62 -12.07
CA GLY A 50 1.02 4.38 -13.35
C GLY A 50 0.06 5.48 -13.80
N GLU A 51 -0.37 5.43 -15.07
CA GLU A 51 -1.11 6.47 -15.79
C GLU A 51 -2.39 6.93 -15.09
N THR A 52 -3.23 5.99 -14.66
CA THR A 52 -4.55 6.29 -14.08
C THR A 52 -4.55 6.27 -12.56
N THR A 53 -3.36 6.35 -11.94
CA THR A 53 -3.23 6.46 -10.49
C THR A 53 -3.78 7.80 -10.01
N GLU A 54 -4.48 7.77 -8.89
CA GLU A 54 -4.93 8.95 -8.16
C GLU A 54 -4.40 8.86 -6.74
N ILE A 55 -3.78 9.95 -6.25
CA ILE A 55 -3.20 10.03 -4.91
C ILE A 55 -3.78 11.27 -4.24
N GLY A 56 -4.35 11.08 -3.05
CA GLY A 56 -4.88 12.15 -2.22
C GLY A 56 -3.80 13.06 -1.61
N ASP A 57 -4.22 13.89 -0.69
CA ASP A 57 -3.35 14.82 0.03
C ASP A 57 -2.59 14.09 1.16
N ASP A 58 -1.42 14.61 1.57
CA ASP A 58 -0.64 14.15 2.72
C ASP A 58 -0.18 12.67 2.66
N CYS A 59 -0.03 12.13 1.46
CA CYS A 59 0.41 10.75 1.28
C CYS A 59 1.93 10.63 1.31
N LEU A 60 2.41 9.50 1.84
CA LEU A 60 3.82 9.14 1.90
C LEU A 60 4.04 7.77 1.26
N ILE A 61 5.00 7.67 0.34
CA ILE A 61 5.45 6.39 -0.21
C ILE A 61 6.97 6.25 -0.11
N TYR A 62 7.43 5.02 -0.03
CA TYR A 62 8.84 4.70 0.08
C TYR A 62 9.41 4.12 -1.23
N GLN A 63 10.72 3.87 -1.25
CA GLN A 63 11.43 3.28 -2.38
C GLN A 63 10.80 1.96 -2.84
N GLY A 64 10.87 1.70 -4.15
CA GLY A 64 10.40 0.46 -4.76
C GLY A 64 8.88 0.26 -4.76
N VAL A 65 8.10 1.25 -4.32
CA VAL A 65 6.63 1.18 -4.37
C VAL A 65 6.16 1.18 -5.81
N VAL A 66 5.25 0.25 -6.15
CA VAL A 66 4.63 0.16 -7.46
C VAL A 66 3.13 0.35 -7.35
N LEU A 67 2.60 1.39 -7.98
CA LEU A 67 1.17 1.62 -8.19
C LEU A 67 0.84 1.20 -9.64
N GLY A 68 0.65 -0.11 -9.83
CA GLY A 68 0.61 -0.78 -11.13
C GLY A 68 -0.79 -1.06 -11.64
N GLY A 69 -0.90 -1.22 -12.96
CA GLY A 69 -2.13 -1.63 -13.65
C GLY A 69 -2.13 -3.12 -13.95
N VAL A 70 -3.33 -3.68 -14.13
CA VAL A 70 -3.55 -5.10 -14.49
C VAL A 70 -4.14 -5.28 -15.90
N SER A 71 -4.30 -4.19 -16.67
CA SER A 71 -4.83 -4.21 -18.03
C SER A 71 -4.09 -3.22 -18.92
N HIS A 72 -4.14 -3.44 -20.23
CA HIS A 72 -3.67 -2.49 -21.26
C HIS A 72 -4.77 -1.58 -21.81
N GLU A 73 -6.01 -1.81 -21.40
CA GLU A 73 -7.13 -0.99 -21.81
C GLU A 73 -7.04 0.44 -21.27
N LYS A 74 -7.60 1.40 -22.03
CA LYS A 74 -7.61 2.83 -21.65
C LYS A 74 -8.74 3.15 -20.65
N ILE A 75 -8.81 2.38 -19.58
CA ILE A 75 -9.77 2.55 -18.47
C ILE A 75 -9.01 2.81 -17.16
N LYS A 76 -9.73 3.06 -16.09
CA LYS A 76 -9.16 3.07 -14.72
C LYS A 76 -8.58 1.67 -14.43
N ARG A 77 -7.26 1.57 -14.26
CA ARG A 77 -6.53 0.30 -14.10
C ARG A 77 -5.41 0.35 -13.06
N HIS A 78 -5.21 1.51 -12.45
CA HIS A 78 -4.20 1.74 -11.40
C HIS A 78 -4.88 2.16 -10.10
N PRO A 79 -4.20 2.00 -8.95
CA PRO A 79 -4.76 2.30 -7.64
C PRO A 79 -5.21 3.75 -7.46
N THR A 80 -6.17 3.92 -6.55
CA THR A 80 -6.54 5.21 -5.96
C THR A 80 -6.16 5.18 -4.49
N LEU A 81 -5.35 6.13 -4.05
CA LEU A 81 -4.99 6.35 -2.64
C LEU A 81 -5.79 7.53 -2.11
N GLY A 82 -6.45 7.35 -0.98
CA GLY A 82 -7.09 8.43 -0.22
C GLY A 82 -6.08 9.38 0.40
N ASN A 83 -6.52 10.20 1.34
CA ASN A 83 -5.67 11.17 2.03
C ASN A 83 -4.90 10.51 3.18
N GLY A 84 -3.68 10.97 3.45
CA GLY A 84 -2.86 10.51 4.57
C GLY A 84 -2.42 9.05 4.47
N VAL A 85 -2.47 8.44 3.29
CA VAL A 85 -2.06 7.06 3.08
C VAL A 85 -0.54 6.93 3.15
N VAL A 86 -0.08 5.89 3.84
CA VAL A 86 1.35 5.54 3.93
C VAL A 86 1.59 4.20 3.24
N VAL A 87 2.52 4.16 2.27
CA VAL A 87 2.88 2.93 1.55
C VAL A 87 4.34 2.60 1.80
N GLY A 88 4.57 1.49 2.51
CA GLY A 88 5.90 1.02 2.91
C GLY A 88 6.77 0.58 1.73
N ALA A 89 8.08 0.51 1.98
CA ALA A 89 9.10 0.20 0.99
C ALA A 89 8.82 -1.12 0.24
N GLY A 90 8.97 -1.09 -1.10
CA GLY A 90 8.78 -2.27 -1.95
C GLY A 90 7.36 -2.82 -2.02
N ALA A 91 6.37 -2.12 -1.48
CA ALA A 91 4.98 -2.57 -1.60
C ALA A 91 4.47 -2.41 -3.04
N ILE A 92 3.66 -3.38 -3.47
CA ILE A 92 3.11 -3.45 -4.83
C ILE A 92 1.58 -3.44 -4.74
N LEU A 93 0.97 -2.41 -5.28
CA LEU A 93 -0.48 -2.26 -5.35
C LEU A 93 -0.91 -2.41 -6.81
N LEU A 94 -1.80 -3.33 -7.10
CA LEU A 94 -2.16 -3.69 -8.48
C LEU A 94 -3.66 -3.56 -8.74
N GLY A 95 -3.98 -2.94 -9.86
CA GLY A 95 -5.35 -2.82 -10.35
C GLY A 95 -6.06 -1.54 -9.87
N PRO A 96 -7.35 -1.39 -10.24
CA PRO A 96 -8.14 -0.20 -9.91
C PRO A 96 -8.68 -0.25 -8.47
N ILE A 97 -7.84 -0.67 -7.53
CA ILE A 97 -8.18 -0.79 -6.11
C ILE A 97 -8.25 0.58 -5.43
N ASN A 98 -9.05 0.66 -4.37
CA ASN A 98 -9.16 1.84 -3.54
C ASN A 98 -8.51 1.60 -2.18
N VAL A 99 -7.60 2.49 -1.80
CA VAL A 99 -6.96 2.52 -0.48
C VAL A 99 -7.55 3.71 0.27
N GLY A 100 -8.30 3.43 1.33
CA GLY A 100 -9.03 4.45 2.09
C GLY A 100 -8.12 5.43 2.83
N ASP A 101 -8.70 6.54 3.27
CA ASP A 101 -8.00 7.59 4.00
C ASP A 101 -7.29 7.02 5.24
N GLY A 102 -6.08 7.49 5.53
CA GLY A 102 -5.30 7.09 6.70
C GLY A 102 -4.81 5.64 6.68
N ALA A 103 -5.09 4.88 5.62
CA ALA A 103 -4.66 3.48 5.53
C ALA A 103 -3.14 3.35 5.43
N ARG A 104 -2.62 2.21 5.89
CA ARG A 104 -1.20 1.89 5.88
C ARG A 104 -0.95 0.60 5.13
N VAL A 105 0.00 0.61 4.22
CA VAL A 105 0.47 -0.59 3.51
C VAL A 105 1.87 -0.95 4.01
N GLY A 106 2.01 -2.14 4.59
CA GLY A 106 3.29 -2.62 5.10
C GLY A 106 4.32 -2.83 3.99
N ALA A 107 5.60 -2.71 4.34
CA ALA A 107 6.70 -2.92 3.40
C ALA A 107 6.64 -4.33 2.77
N GLY A 108 6.97 -4.44 1.48
CA GLY A 108 6.97 -5.69 0.73
C GLY A 108 5.61 -6.33 0.50
N SER A 109 4.51 -5.67 0.85
CA SER A 109 3.16 -6.22 0.69
C SER A 109 2.70 -6.17 -0.77
N VAL A 110 1.89 -7.16 -1.18
CA VAL A 110 1.24 -7.19 -2.50
C VAL A 110 -0.27 -7.06 -2.33
N VAL A 111 -0.81 -5.90 -2.67
CA VAL A 111 -2.22 -5.56 -2.47
C VAL A 111 -2.96 -5.59 -3.80
N VAL A 112 -3.98 -6.44 -3.88
CA VAL A 112 -4.79 -6.66 -5.09
C VAL A 112 -6.29 -6.45 -4.85
N GLY A 113 -6.67 -5.95 -3.69
CA GLY A 113 -8.05 -5.65 -3.29
C GLY A 113 -8.14 -4.35 -2.52
N ASP A 114 -9.35 -3.85 -2.34
CA ASP A 114 -9.61 -2.60 -1.63
C ASP A 114 -9.15 -2.66 -0.16
N VAL A 115 -8.63 -1.54 0.33
CA VAL A 115 -8.17 -1.37 1.71
C VAL A 115 -9.06 -0.35 2.40
N PRO A 116 -9.74 -0.71 3.49
CA PRO A 116 -10.58 0.23 4.25
C PRO A 116 -9.77 1.40 4.82
N ALA A 117 -10.46 2.50 5.08
CA ALA A 117 -9.86 3.65 5.77
C ALA A 117 -9.33 3.24 7.16
N ASP A 118 -8.29 3.93 7.62
CA ASP A 118 -7.65 3.75 8.93
C ASP A 118 -7.26 2.29 9.25
N SER A 119 -7.00 1.49 8.22
CA SER A 119 -6.60 0.09 8.38
C SER A 119 -5.17 -0.14 7.91
N THR A 120 -4.56 -1.21 8.41
CA THR A 120 -3.24 -1.66 7.98
C THR A 120 -3.39 -2.92 7.12
N VAL A 121 -2.67 -2.99 5.99
CA VAL A 121 -2.59 -4.19 5.16
C VAL A 121 -1.14 -4.64 5.05
N VAL A 122 -0.89 -5.96 5.24
CA VAL A 122 0.46 -6.54 5.16
C VAL A 122 0.44 -7.91 4.50
N GLY A 123 1.58 -8.31 3.95
CA GLY A 123 1.84 -9.66 3.44
C GLY A 123 1.63 -9.84 1.95
N VAL A 124 1.84 -11.09 1.48
CA VAL A 124 1.71 -11.52 0.07
C VAL A 124 0.88 -12.82 0.04
N PRO A 125 -0.38 -12.76 -0.41
CA PRO A 125 -1.18 -11.57 -0.73
C PRO A 125 -1.50 -10.73 0.51
N GLY A 126 -1.69 -9.41 0.32
CA GLY A 126 -2.00 -8.46 1.37
C GLY A 126 -3.27 -8.81 2.15
N ARG A 127 -3.17 -8.84 3.47
CA ARG A 127 -4.30 -9.07 4.39
C ARG A 127 -4.53 -7.82 5.22
N VAL A 128 -5.79 -7.39 5.31
CA VAL A 128 -6.16 -6.25 6.14
C VAL A 128 -6.15 -6.68 7.59
N ILE A 129 -5.35 -5.98 8.40
CA ILE A 129 -5.34 -6.09 9.85
C ILE A 129 -6.10 -4.86 10.36
N ARG A 130 -7.16 -5.09 11.13
CA ARG A 130 -7.82 -4.00 11.84
C ARG A 130 -7.05 -3.73 13.13
N ASP A 131 -6.32 -2.64 13.18
CA ASP A 131 -5.85 -2.12 14.45
C ASP A 131 -7.07 -1.67 15.27
N LEU A 132 -7.32 -2.35 16.38
CA LEU A 132 -8.40 -2.02 17.31
C LEU A 132 -8.11 -0.76 18.16
N THR A 133 -7.00 -0.10 17.90
CA THR A 133 -6.62 1.13 18.61
C THR A 133 -6.58 2.31 17.63
N PRO A 134 -7.54 3.26 17.70
CA PRO A 134 -7.45 4.49 16.92
C PRO A 134 -6.34 5.37 17.48
N LYS A 135 -5.11 5.22 16.98
CA LYS A 135 -4.07 6.21 17.20
C LYS A 135 -4.32 7.38 16.25
N LYS A 136 -4.81 8.50 16.79
CA LYS A 136 -4.69 9.79 16.13
C LYS A 136 -3.22 10.11 15.96
N VAL A 137 -2.69 9.94 14.76
CA VAL A 137 -1.34 10.32 14.43
C VAL A 137 -1.38 11.72 13.83
N SER A 138 -0.99 12.72 14.61
CA SER A 138 -0.63 14.01 14.08
C SER A 138 0.88 13.99 13.78
N GLY A 139 1.23 13.76 12.52
CA GLY A 139 2.62 13.74 12.07
C GLY A 139 2.99 12.43 11.35
N VAL A 140 4.10 12.46 10.61
CA VAL A 140 4.66 11.28 9.95
C VAL A 140 5.26 10.37 11.00
N GLU A 141 4.55 9.31 11.39
CA GLU A 141 5.06 8.28 12.30
C GLU A 141 5.90 7.28 11.52
N LEU A 142 7.19 7.18 11.84
CA LEU A 142 8.14 6.29 11.18
C LEU A 142 8.27 4.91 11.86
N ASP A 143 7.34 4.54 12.73
CA ASP A 143 7.34 3.26 13.48
C ASP A 143 6.97 2.04 12.59
N HIS A 144 7.70 1.85 11.49
CA HIS A 144 7.49 0.72 10.58
C HIS A 144 7.88 -0.65 11.15
N ASN A 145 8.58 -0.67 12.28
CA ASN A 145 9.03 -1.89 12.97
C ASN A 145 7.99 -2.49 13.91
N LYS A 146 6.84 -1.83 14.11
CA LYS A 146 5.74 -2.30 14.98
C LYS A 146 4.53 -2.80 14.19
N LEU A 147 4.75 -3.28 12.97
CA LEU A 147 3.68 -3.91 12.21
C LEU A 147 3.35 -5.28 12.84
N PRO A 148 2.09 -5.54 13.23
CA PRO A 148 1.69 -6.85 13.69
C PRO A 148 1.87 -7.88 12.57
N ASP A 149 2.49 -9.01 12.89
CA ASP A 149 2.59 -10.12 11.93
C ASP A 149 1.31 -10.98 12.01
N PRO A 150 0.48 -10.99 10.93
CA PRO A 150 -0.78 -11.74 10.94
C PRO A 150 -0.56 -13.24 11.07
N VAL A 151 0.60 -13.75 10.68
CA VAL A 151 0.93 -15.17 10.81
C VAL A 151 1.16 -15.51 12.28
N ILE A 152 1.86 -14.66 13.01
CA ILE A 152 2.10 -14.84 14.45
C ILE A 152 0.78 -14.83 15.22
N GLU A 153 -0.14 -13.90 14.91
CA GLU A 153 -1.45 -13.87 15.58
C GLU A 153 -2.29 -15.13 15.33
N VAL A 154 -2.27 -15.65 14.08
CA VAL A 154 -2.95 -16.91 13.75
C VAL A 154 -2.30 -18.09 14.47
N LEU A 155 -0.96 -18.14 14.52
CA LEU A 155 -0.23 -19.19 15.24
C LEU A 155 -0.56 -19.19 16.73
N HIS A 156 -0.53 -18.06 17.41
CA HIS A 156 -0.92 -17.95 18.83
C HIS A 156 -2.37 -18.37 19.09
N ARG A 157 -3.29 -18.05 18.15
CA ARG A 157 -4.68 -18.49 18.26
C ARG A 157 -4.83 -19.99 18.10
N LEU A 158 -4.08 -20.60 17.17
CA LEU A 158 -4.07 -22.05 16.97
C LEU A 158 -3.42 -22.77 18.16
N GLU A 159 -2.30 -22.26 18.66
CA GLU A 159 -1.62 -22.79 19.85
C GLU A 159 -2.57 -22.82 21.05
N LYS A 160 -3.22 -21.69 21.36
CA LYS A 160 -4.22 -21.61 22.44
C LYS A 160 -5.38 -22.60 22.23
N ARG A 161 -5.83 -22.76 20.99
CA ARG A 161 -6.92 -23.70 20.67
C ARG A 161 -6.50 -25.15 20.84
N ILE A 162 -5.25 -25.47 20.52
CA ILE A 162 -4.68 -26.83 20.76
C ILE A 162 -4.61 -27.10 22.27
N GLU A 163 -4.09 -26.15 23.05
CA GLU A 163 -4.03 -26.27 24.52
C GLU A 163 -5.42 -26.52 25.15
N GLU A 164 -6.44 -25.77 24.70
CA GLU A 164 -7.82 -25.94 25.14
C GLU A 164 -8.38 -27.35 24.80
N LEU A 165 -8.05 -27.85 23.61
CA LEU A 165 -8.50 -29.18 23.16
C LEU A 165 -7.78 -30.30 23.92
N GLU A 166 -6.48 -30.15 24.17
CA GLU A 166 -5.70 -31.11 24.96
C GLU A 166 -6.18 -31.16 26.40
N ALA A 167 -6.42 -30.01 27.03
CA ALA A 167 -6.99 -29.93 28.39
C ALA A 167 -8.38 -30.57 28.48
N ALA A 168 -9.23 -30.36 27.47
CA ALA A 168 -10.55 -30.98 27.38
C ALA A 168 -10.47 -32.50 27.19
N HIS A 169 -9.48 -32.97 26.40
CA HIS A 169 -9.25 -34.39 26.15
C HIS A 169 -8.77 -35.11 27.42
N ILE A 170 -7.80 -34.51 28.15
CA ILE A 170 -7.32 -35.05 29.43
C ILE A 170 -8.44 -35.12 30.45
N LYS A 171 -9.29 -34.07 30.55
CA LYS A 171 -10.44 -34.05 31.44
C LYS A 171 -11.50 -35.12 31.12
N LYS A 172 -11.62 -35.51 29.86
CA LYS A 172 -12.61 -36.50 29.40
C LYS A 172 -12.12 -37.93 29.47
N HIS A 173 -10.81 -38.17 29.43
CA HIS A 173 -10.19 -39.48 29.43
C HIS A 173 -9.21 -39.76 30.56
N GLY A 174 -9.00 -38.80 31.45
CA GLY A 174 -8.07 -38.84 32.59
C GLY A 174 -8.65 -39.46 33.88
N CYS A 175 -9.63 -40.38 33.79
CA CYS A 175 -10.06 -41.22 34.86
C CYS A 175 -9.81 -42.69 34.49
N ILE A 176 -8.57 -43.14 34.64
CA ILE A 176 -8.22 -44.55 34.94
C ILE A 176 -7.22 -44.54 36.07
#